data_5ef02bb65fe48101c0a2c783ad78fd4a
#
_entry.id   5ef02bb65fe48101c0a2c783ad78fd4a
#
_cell.length_a   1.000
_cell.length_b   1.000
_cell.length_c   1.000
_cell.angle_alpha   90.00
_cell.angle_beta   90.00
_cell.angle_gamma   90.00
#
_symmetry.space_group_name_H-M   'P 1'
#
loop_
_entity.id
_entity.type
_entity.pdbx_description
1 polymer ?
#
loop_
_entity_poly.entity_id
_entity_poly.type
_entity_poly.pdbx_seq_one_letter_code
_entity_poly.pdbx_strand_id
1 'polypeptide(L)'
;MPPAYAELQATSNFSFLRGASHPGELVMAAKALGLAAIGIADRNTLAGVVRAWTKGREIGQRVLTGCRLDFADGAPSVIVYPTDREAYGRLTRLLTLGQRKSKKGECHLTWSDLWGHAEGQLMLVVPPALLDAAFEADLARLAGAFPGSVWLVAARPYGAQDLRRLAALDAVARRTGAPMVAANDVLYHGPERRPLQDVLTCVREKCVIQDAGLRLEANAERHLKPPAEMARLFAAW
;
A
#
# COMPACT_ATOMS: atom_id res chain seq x y z
N MET A 1 3.52 23.84 -12.95
CA MET A 1 2.63 23.19 -11.97
C MET A 1 3.22 21.83 -11.62
N PRO A 2 3.12 21.37 -10.37
CA PRO A 2 3.57 20.01 -10.04
C PRO A 2 2.74 18.99 -10.85
N PRO A 3 3.31 17.81 -11.16
CA PRO A 3 2.56 16.75 -11.84
C PRO A 3 1.37 16.30 -10.98
N ALA A 4 0.32 15.80 -11.63
CA ALA A 4 -0.80 15.18 -10.91
C ALA A 4 -0.29 13.93 -10.14
N TYR A 5 -0.65 13.82 -8.86
CA TYR A 5 -0.27 12.71 -8.00
C TYR A 5 -1.48 12.03 -7.38
N ALA A 6 -1.46 10.71 -7.37
CA ALA A 6 -2.40 9.88 -6.63
C ALA A 6 -1.64 9.05 -5.59
N GLU A 7 -2.06 9.10 -4.32
CA GLU A 7 -1.52 8.16 -3.33
C GLU A 7 -2.17 6.79 -3.52
N LEU A 8 -1.35 5.76 -3.75
CA LEU A 8 -1.80 4.40 -4.05
C LEU A 8 -1.51 3.39 -2.94
N GLN A 9 -1.01 3.85 -1.77
CA GLN A 9 -0.68 2.97 -0.66
C GLN A 9 -1.16 3.55 0.67
N ALA A 10 -2.46 3.91 0.73
CA ALA A 10 -3.03 4.41 1.97
C ALA A 10 -3.73 3.28 2.75
N THR A 11 -3.30 3.10 4.01
CA THR A 11 -3.84 2.12 4.96
C THR A 11 -4.77 2.84 5.93
N SER A 12 -6.02 2.40 6.03
CA SER A 12 -6.98 2.94 6.99
C SER A 12 -7.02 2.13 8.29
N ASN A 13 -7.82 2.58 9.27
CA ASN A 13 -8.06 1.87 10.52
C ASN A 13 -8.83 0.54 10.33
N PHE A 14 -9.31 0.23 9.13
CA PHE A 14 -9.85 -1.08 8.78
C PHE A 14 -8.77 -2.15 8.55
N SER A 15 -7.51 -1.74 8.40
CA SER A 15 -6.35 -2.59 8.66
C SER A 15 -6.09 -2.60 10.16
N PHE A 16 -6.69 -3.54 10.88
CA PHE A 16 -6.78 -3.56 12.34
C PHE A 16 -5.41 -3.35 13.00
N LEU A 17 -5.32 -2.35 13.90
CA LEU A 17 -4.11 -1.92 14.61
C LEU A 17 -2.93 -1.51 13.68
N ARG A 18 -3.22 -1.08 12.43
CA ARG A 18 -2.18 -0.71 11.47
C ARG A 18 -2.31 0.72 10.96
N GLY A 19 -3.50 1.19 10.66
CA GLY A 19 -3.76 2.57 10.24
C GLY A 19 -4.41 3.39 11.35
N ALA A 20 -3.98 4.65 11.53
CA ALA A 20 -4.46 5.55 12.58
C ALA A 20 -5.48 6.59 12.08
N SER A 21 -6.03 6.41 10.88
CA SER A 21 -7.06 7.29 10.31
C SER A 21 -8.23 6.53 9.76
N HIS A 22 -9.43 7.09 9.90
CA HIS A 22 -10.61 6.59 9.21
C HIS A 22 -10.51 6.85 7.69
N PRO A 23 -11.13 6.00 6.84
CA PRO A 23 -11.15 6.22 5.40
C PRO A 23 -11.65 7.59 5.00
N GLY A 24 -12.67 8.13 5.68
CA GLY A 24 -13.20 9.47 5.42
C GLY A 24 -12.20 10.59 5.74
N GLU A 25 -11.40 10.46 6.80
CA GLU A 25 -10.34 11.43 7.13
C GLU A 25 -9.24 11.44 6.06
N LEU A 26 -8.82 10.25 5.59
CA LEU A 26 -7.86 10.11 4.49
C LEU A 26 -8.37 10.77 3.20
N VAL A 27 -9.64 10.56 2.85
CA VAL A 27 -10.26 11.14 1.64
C VAL A 27 -10.38 12.65 1.74
N MET A 28 -10.77 13.19 2.91
CA MET A 28 -10.83 14.65 3.14
C MET A 28 -9.45 15.29 3.03
N ALA A 29 -8.44 14.69 3.65
CA ALA A 29 -7.08 15.21 3.58
C ALA A 29 -6.50 15.12 2.15
N ALA A 30 -6.78 14.06 1.41
CA ALA A 30 -6.39 13.93 -0.01
C ALA A 30 -6.98 15.07 -0.86
N LYS A 31 -8.27 15.43 -0.63
CA LYS A 31 -8.94 16.57 -1.29
C LYS A 31 -8.26 17.89 -0.92
N ALA A 32 -8.02 18.12 0.37
CA ALA A 32 -7.39 19.36 0.86
C ALA A 32 -5.98 19.56 0.31
N LEU A 33 -5.22 18.46 0.15
CA LEU A 33 -3.86 18.48 -0.41
C LEU A 33 -3.82 18.54 -1.94
N GLY A 34 -4.97 18.46 -2.62
CA GLY A 34 -5.06 18.52 -4.09
C GLY A 34 -4.58 17.24 -4.79
N LEU A 35 -4.69 16.08 -4.16
CA LEU A 35 -4.39 14.82 -4.80
C LEU A 35 -5.39 14.50 -5.93
N ALA A 36 -4.90 14.01 -7.06
CA ALA A 36 -5.73 13.59 -8.18
C ALA A 36 -6.65 12.40 -7.83
N ALA A 37 -6.18 11.50 -6.96
CA ALA A 37 -6.93 10.38 -6.41
C ALA A 37 -6.28 9.87 -5.12
N ILE A 38 -7.03 9.07 -4.38
CA ILE A 38 -6.49 8.28 -3.26
C ILE A 38 -6.93 6.82 -3.40
N GLY A 39 -5.97 5.91 -3.29
CA GLY A 39 -6.19 4.46 -3.23
C GLY A 39 -6.23 3.98 -1.79
N ILE A 40 -7.35 3.39 -1.36
CA ILE A 40 -7.43 2.71 -0.07
C ILE A 40 -6.98 1.27 -0.28
N ALA A 41 -5.87 0.91 0.38
CA ALA A 41 -5.18 -0.37 0.25
C ALA A 41 -5.05 -1.05 1.62
N ASP A 42 -6.18 -1.36 2.24
CA ASP A 42 -6.22 -2.07 3.51
C ASP A 42 -5.74 -3.52 3.36
N ARG A 43 -5.14 -4.06 4.43
CA ARG A 43 -4.51 -5.39 4.42
C ARG A 43 -5.55 -6.50 4.44
N ASN A 44 -5.57 -7.30 3.38
CA ASN A 44 -6.44 -8.46 3.19
C ASN A 44 -7.93 -8.17 3.44
N THR A 45 -8.38 -6.93 3.21
CA THR A 45 -9.78 -6.52 3.41
C THR A 45 -10.18 -5.36 2.51
N LEU A 46 -11.46 -5.31 2.18
CA LEU A 46 -12.13 -4.20 1.48
C LEU A 46 -13.13 -3.46 2.40
N ALA A 47 -13.10 -3.71 3.71
CA ALA A 47 -14.10 -3.19 4.64
C ALA A 47 -14.14 -1.65 4.73
N GLY A 48 -13.00 -0.97 4.52
CA GLY A 48 -12.90 0.50 4.53
C GLY A 48 -13.39 1.19 3.26
N VAL A 49 -13.47 0.45 2.15
CA VAL A 49 -13.68 1.01 0.80
C VAL A 49 -15.01 1.75 0.66
N VAL A 50 -16.10 1.19 1.18
CA VAL A 50 -17.45 1.82 1.06
C VAL A 50 -17.47 3.18 1.75
N ARG A 51 -16.87 3.31 2.94
CA ARG A 51 -16.80 4.59 3.67
C ARG A 51 -15.95 5.62 2.93
N ALA A 52 -14.81 5.20 2.36
CA ALA A 52 -13.97 6.06 1.53
C ALA A 52 -14.71 6.52 0.28
N TRP A 53 -15.34 5.61 -0.45
CA TRP A 53 -16.07 5.89 -1.67
C TRP A 53 -17.26 6.86 -1.44
N THR A 54 -18.05 6.62 -0.39
CA THR A 54 -19.17 7.50 -0.02
C THR A 54 -18.66 8.90 0.27
N LYS A 55 -17.61 9.06 1.09
CA LYS A 55 -17.00 10.35 1.38
C LYS A 55 -16.43 10.99 0.11
N GLY A 56 -15.76 10.22 -0.74
CA GLY A 56 -15.22 10.71 -2.00
C GLY A 56 -16.29 11.27 -2.92
N ARG A 57 -17.43 10.60 -3.04
CA ARG A 57 -18.58 11.12 -3.82
C ARG A 57 -19.17 12.39 -3.23
N GLU A 58 -19.29 12.46 -1.91
CA GLU A 58 -19.82 13.63 -1.22
C GLU A 58 -19.01 14.90 -1.49
N ILE A 59 -17.68 14.80 -1.49
CA ILE A 59 -16.78 15.97 -1.62
C ILE A 59 -16.11 16.10 -2.99
N GLY A 60 -16.42 15.23 -3.95
CA GLY A 60 -15.83 15.25 -5.28
C GLY A 60 -14.33 14.84 -5.29
N GLN A 61 -13.91 13.88 -4.45
CA GLN A 61 -12.57 13.30 -4.46
C GLN A 61 -12.62 11.91 -5.09
N ARG A 62 -11.74 11.67 -6.07
CA ARG A 62 -11.61 10.36 -6.70
C ARG A 62 -10.99 9.36 -5.70
N VAL A 63 -11.71 8.27 -5.44
CA VAL A 63 -11.25 7.15 -4.60
C VAL A 63 -11.07 5.92 -5.46
N LEU A 64 -9.93 5.25 -5.32
CA LEU A 64 -9.62 3.98 -5.97
C LEU A 64 -9.78 2.85 -4.95
N THR A 65 -10.51 1.82 -5.36
CA THR A 65 -10.73 0.62 -4.56
C THR A 65 -9.55 -0.31 -4.70
N GLY A 66 -8.74 -0.44 -3.68
CA GLY A 66 -7.58 -1.32 -3.66
C GLY A 66 -7.58 -2.24 -2.44
N CYS A 67 -6.67 -3.19 -2.46
CA CYS A 67 -6.39 -4.07 -1.32
C CYS A 67 -4.91 -4.44 -1.31
N ARG A 68 -4.26 -4.35 -0.16
CA ARG A 68 -2.93 -4.91 0.04
C ARG A 68 -3.06 -6.36 0.42
N LEU A 69 -2.58 -7.24 -0.43
CA LEU A 69 -2.50 -8.68 -0.18
C LEU A 69 -1.20 -8.97 0.56
N ASP A 70 -1.31 -9.45 1.80
CA ASP A 70 -0.21 -10.01 2.56
C ASP A 70 -0.31 -11.54 2.52
N PHE A 71 0.79 -12.23 2.21
CA PHE A 71 0.82 -13.67 2.00
C PHE A 71 1.42 -14.42 3.19
N ALA A 72 0.86 -15.58 3.51
CA ALA A 72 1.29 -16.40 4.64
C ALA A 72 2.57 -17.23 4.37
N ASP A 73 2.93 -17.37 3.10
CA ASP A 73 4.13 -18.08 2.63
C ASP A 73 5.39 -17.21 2.55
N GLY A 74 5.31 -15.96 3.03
CA GLY A 74 6.45 -15.03 3.05
C GLY A 74 6.72 -14.31 1.74
N ALA A 75 5.89 -14.50 0.73
CA ALA A 75 5.98 -13.74 -0.51
C ALA A 75 5.78 -12.22 -0.29
N PRO A 76 6.34 -11.37 -1.16
CA PRO A 76 6.21 -9.92 -1.02
C PRO A 76 4.74 -9.48 -1.13
N SER A 77 4.33 -8.52 -0.30
CA SER A 77 2.97 -7.97 -0.39
C SER A 77 2.70 -7.35 -1.76
N VAL A 78 1.48 -7.48 -2.25
CA VAL A 78 1.04 -6.85 -3.50
C VAL A 78 -0.20 -6.02 -3.24
N ILE A 79 -0.18 -4.74 -3.63
CA ILE A 79 -1.37 -3.91 -3.65
C ILE A 79 -2.06 -4.13 -5.00
N VAL A 80 -3.33 -4.48 -4.97
CA VAL A 80 -4.10 -4.72 -6.18
C VAL A 80 -5.23 -3.71 -6.35
N TYR A 81 -5.44 -3.28 -7.60
CA TYR A 81 -6.52 -2.39 -8.00
C TYR A 81 -7.27 -3.04 -9.16
N PRO A 82 -8.52 -3.49 -8.97
CA PRO A 82 -9.32 -4.07 -10.03
C PRO A 82 -9.67 -3.00 -11.08
N THR A 83 -9.51 -3.33 -12.37
CA THR A 83 -9.78 -2.43 -13.48
C THR A 83 -11.27 -2.37 -13.84
N ASP A 84 -12.01 -3.41 -13.52
CA ASP A 84 -13.42 -3.58 -13.85
C ASP A 84 -14.17 -4.41 -12.80
N ARG A 85 -15.47 -4.64 -13.03
CA ARG A 85 -16.34 -5.40 -12.13
C ARG A 85 -15.94 -6.88 -12.03
N GLU A 86 -15.44 -7.46 -13.08
CA GLU A 86 -15.03 -8.89 -13.08
C GLU A 86 -13.73 -9.07 -12.30
N ALA A 87 -12.77 -8.17 -12.47
CA ALA A 87 -11.56 -8.12 -11.68
C ALA A 87 -11.87 -7.89 -10.20
N TYR A 88 -12.81 -7.00 -9.86
CA TYR A 88 -13.30 -6.83 -8.49
C TYR A 88 -13.92 -8.13 -7.95
N GLY A 89 -14.68 -8.85 -8.77
CA GLY A 89 -15.22 -10.16 -8.41
C GLY A 89 -14.13 -11.21 -8.16
N ARG A 90 -13.02 -11.18 -8.94
CA ARG A 90 -11.85 -12.05 -8.69
C ARG A 90 -11.17 -11.71 -7.37
N LEU A 91 -10.95 -10.42 -7.09
CA LEU A 91 -10.37 -9.96 -5.82
C LEU A 91 -11.22 -10.38 -4.61
N THR A 92 -12.53 -10.21 -4.67
CA THR A 92 -13.41 -10.61 -3.55
C THR A 92 -13.43 -12.12 -3.33
N ARG A 93 -13.37 -12.92 -4.41
CA ARG A 93 -13.22 -14.40 -4.31
C ARG A 93 -11.88 -14.79 -3.69
N LEU A 94 -10.79 -14.13 -4.08
CA LEU A 94 -9.46 -14.34 -3.49
C LEU A 94 -9.47 -14.08 -1.98
N LEU A 95 -10.01 -12.94 -1.54
CA LEU A 95 -10.12 -12.62 -0.13
C LEU A 95 -11.01 -13.61 0.63
N THR A 96 -12.12 -14.04 0.02
CA THR A 96 -13.00 -15.07 0.60
C THR A 96 -12.28 -16.40 0.75
N LEU A 97 -11.46 -16.79 -0.24
CA LEU A 97 -10.63 -18.00 -0.17
C LEU A 97 -9.68 -17.95 1.04
N GLY A 98 -8.95 -16.84 1.21
CA GLY A 98 -8.03 -16.67 2.34
C GLY A 98 -8.72 -16.66 3.70
N GLN A 99 -9.89 -16.00 3.80
CA GLN A 99 -10.68 -15.95 5.03
C GLN A 99 -11.29 -17.32 5.40
N ARG A 100 -11.70 -18.11 4.42
CA ARG A 100 -12.25 -19.47 4.67
C ARG A 100 -11.19 -20.50 5.09
N LYS A 101 -9.92 -20.25 4.77
CA LYS A 101 -8.77 -21.09 5.17
C LYS A 101 -8.27 -20.76 6.59
N SER A 102 -8.79 -19.72 7.26
CA SER A 102 -8.23 -19.19 8.49
C SER A 102 -9.28 -18.97 9.58
N LYS A 103 -8.85 -18.67 10.80
CA LYS A 103 -9.73 -18.31 11.91
C LYS A 103 -10.34 -16.93 11.68
N LYS A 104 -11.44 -16.64 12.40
CA LYS A 104 -12.08 -15.33 12.35
C LYS A 104 -11.08 -14.20 12.66
N GLY A 105 -11.00 -13.23 11.76
CA GLY A 105 -10.09 -12.09 11.87
C GLY A 105 -8.73 -12.29 11.17
N GLU A 106 -8.49 -13.47 10.61
CA GLU A 106 -7.29 -13.79 9.83
C GLU A 106 -7.65 -13.98 8.35
N CYS A 107 -6.62 -13.91 7.48
CA CYS A 107 -6.77 -14.19 6.05
C CYS A 107 -5.47 -14.83 5.55
N HIS A 108 -5.48 -16.12 5.26
CA HIS A 108 -4.32 -16.89 4.80
C HIS A 108 -4.35 -17.03 3.29
N LEU A 109 -3.61 -16.14 2.62
CA LEU A 109 -3.34 -16.19 1.18
C LEU A 109 -1.92 -16.68 0.94
N THR A 110 -1.71 -17.34 -0.18
CA THR A 110 -0.39 -17.72 -0.70
C THR A 110 -0.12 -16.99 -2.01
N TRP A 111 1.15 -16.94 -2.41
CA TRP A 111 1.54 -16.38 -3.70
C TRP A 111 0.84 -17.07 -4.86
N SER A 112 0.65 -18.39 -4.78
CA SER A 112 -0.08 -19.15 -5.81
C SER A 112 -1.55 -18.79 -5.90
N ASP A 113 -2.22 -18.38 -4.79
CA ASP A 113 -3.62 -17.96 -4.82
C ASP A 113 -3.78 -16.66 -5.63
N LEU A 114 -2.79 -15.75 -5.61
CA LEU A 114 -2.79 -14.53 -6.44
C LEU A 114 -2.85 -14.87 -7.93
N TRP A 115 -2.04 -15.83 -8.40
CA TRP A 115 -1.95 -16.16 -9.83
C TRP A 115 -3.29 -16.54 -10.45
N GLY A 116 -4.12 -17.27 -9.71
CA GLY A 116 -5.47 -17.65 -10.16
C GLY A 116 -6.48 -16.48 -10.19
N HIS A 117 -6.12 -15.31 -9.69
CA HIS A 117 -7.03 -14.17 -9.51
C HIS A 117 -6.45 -12.84 -10.02
N ALA A 118 -5.27 -12.86 -10.65
CA ALA A 118 -4.51 -11.67 -11.03
C ALA A 118 -5.04 -10.99 -12.31
N GLU A 119 -5.80 -11.68 -13.14
CA GLU A 119 -6.35 -11.12 -14.38
C GLU A 119 -7.21 -9.88 -14.11
N GLY A 120 -6.92 -8.77 -14.83
CA GLY A 120 -7.61 -7.48 -14.67
C GLY A 120 -7.23 -6.71 -13.40
N GLN A 121 -6.22 -7.15 -12.66
CA GLN A 121 -5.66 -6.40 -11.54
C GLN A 121 -4.48 -5.55 -12.00
N LEU A 122 -4.44 -4.28 -11.58
CA LEU A 122 -3.19 -3.51 -11.55
C LEU A 122 -2.49 -3.85 -10.25
N MET A 123 -1.23 -4.27 -10.33
CA MET A 123 -0.48 -4.86 -9.21
C MET A 123 0.74 -4.01 -8.87
N LEU A 124 0.78 -3.51 -7.65
CA LEU A 124 1.90 -2.75 -7.11
C LEU A 124 2.63 -3.63 -6.09
N VAL A 125 3.79 -4.15 -6.47
CA VAL A 125 4.58 -5.05 -5.59
C VAL A 125 5.34 -4.21 -4.58
N VAL A 126 5.11 -4.48 -3.30
CA VAL A 126 5.79 -3.79 -2.18
C VAL A 126 7.12 -4.49 -1.92
N PRO A 127 8.26 -3.82 -2.13
CA PRO A 127 9.56 -4.46 -2.00
C PRO A 127 9.86 -4.86 -0.54
N PRO A 128 10.39 -6.06 -0.29
CA PRO A 128 10.86 -6.47 1.03
C PRO A 128 12.07 -5.63 1.49
N ALA A 129 12.47 -5.76 2.75
CA ALA A 129 13.64 -5.07 3.26
C ALA A 129 14.92 -5.46 2.49
N LEU A 130 15.11 -6.75 2.24
CA LEU A 130 16.20 -7.30 1.43
C LEU A 130 15.73 -7.54 0.00
N LEU A 131 16.42 -6.94 -0.97
CA LEU A 131 16.19 -7.16 -2.40
C LEU A 131 17.12 -8.29 -2.86
N ASP A 132 16.66 -9.53 -2.71
CA ASP A 132 17.41 -10.72 -3.08
C ASP A 132 17.00 -11.25 -4.47
N ALA A 133 17.75 -12.25 -4.95
CA ALA A 133 17.52 -12.86 -6.26
C ALA A 133 16.13 -13.55 -6.36
N ALA A 134 15.61 -14.08 -5.25
CA ALA A 134 14.30 -14.72 -5.24
C ALA A 134 13.19 -13.68 -5.46
N PHE A 135 13.27 -12.54 -4.77
CA PHE A 135 12.35 -11.41 -5.00
C PHE A 135 12.40 -10.92 -6.45
N GLU A 136 13.61 -10.72 -7.01
CA GLU A 136 13.75 -10.28 -8.41
C GLU A 136 13.15 -11.29 -9.40
N ALA A 137 13.37 -12.58 -9.17
CA ALA A 137 12.81 -13.63 -10.02
C ALA A 137 11.27 -13.65 -9.97
N ASP A 138 10.68 -13.54 -8.78
CA ASP A 138 9.22 -13.50 -8.62
C ASP A 138 8.61 -12.25 -9.26
N LEU A 139 9.24 -11.08 -9.09
CA LEU A 139 8.81 -9.83 -9.71
C LEU A 139 8.90 -9.90 -11.24
N ALA A 140 10.01 -10.39 -11.79
CA ALA A 140 10.19 -10.56 -13.24
C ALA A 140 9.15 -11.53 -13.83
N ARG A 141 8.88 -12.64 -13.12
CA ARG A 141 7.86 -13.61 -13.54
C ARG A 141 6.47 -12.98 -13.56
N LEU A 142 6.13 -12.20 -12.53
CA LEU A 142 4.84 -11.52 -12.46
C LEU A 142 4.70 -10.46 -13.56
N ALA A 143 5.73 -9.62 -13.76
CA ALA A 143 5.75 -8.60 -14.80
C ALA A 143 5.67 -9.19 -16.22
N GLY A 144 6.35 -10.31 -16.47
CA GLY A 144 6.30 -11.02 -17.73
C GLY A 144 4.93 -11.67 -18.04
N ALA A 145 4.25 -12.17 -17.00
CA ALA A 145 2.93 -12.76 -17.14
C ALA A 145 1.79 -11.74 -17.31
N PHE A 146 1.95 -10.53 -16.72
CA PHE A 146 0.93 -9.47 -16.76
C PHE A 146 1.56 -8.15 -17.24
N PRO A 147 2.00 -8.07 -18.51
CA PRO A 147 2.68 -6.90 -19.05
C PRO A 147 1.80 -5.64 -18.95
N GLY A 148 2.40 -4.53 -18.55
CA GLY A 148 1.70 -3.26 -18.36
C GLY A 148 0.76 -3.19 -17.14
N SER A 149 0.74 -4.23 -16.29
CA SER A 149 -0.13 -4.31 -15.11
C SER A 149 0.63 -4.49 -13.79
N VAL A 150 1.97 -4.46 -13.82
CA VAL A 150 2.81 -4.69 -12.64
C VAL A 150 3.79 -3.53 -12.47
N TRP A 151 3.87 -3.01 -11.26
CA TRP A 151 4.80 -1.94 -10.84
C TRP A 151 5.52 -2.32 -9.55
N LEU A 152 6.72 -1.78 -9.37
CA LEU A 152 7.47 -1.87 -8.13
C LEU A 152 7.25 -0.60 -7.30
N VAL A 153 6.73 -0.73 -6.09
CA VAL A 153 6.51 0.42 -5.19
C VAL A 153 7.83 1.00 -4.73
N ALA A 154 7.94 2.32 -4.84
CA ALA A 154 9.04 3.11 -4.29
C ALA A 154 8.49 4.08 -3.25
N ALA A 155 8.93 3.93 -1.99
CA ALA A 155 8.59 4.83 -0.90
C ALA A 155 9.85 5.50 -0.34
N ARG A 156 9.69 6.74 0.17
CA ARG A 156 10.75 7.51 0.77
C ARG A 156 10.36 7.99 2.17
N PRO A 157 10.56 7.14 3.21
CA PRO A 157 10.13 7.43 4.58
C PRO A 157 11.08 8.35 5.37
N TYR A 158 11.98 9.09 4.70
CA TYR A 158 13.01 9.94 5.30
C TYR A 158 14.01 9.17 6.20
N GLY A 159 14.35 7.98 5.77
CA GLY A 159 15.45 7.20 6.34
C GLY A 159 16.81 7.59 5.79
N ALA A 160 17.88 7.36 6.56
CA ALA A 160 19.25 7.70 6.16
C ALA A 160 19.72 7.01 4.85
N GLN A 161 19.09 5.91 4.47
CA GLN A 161 19.48 5.12 3.30
C GLN A 161 18.49 5.22 2.11
N ASP A 162 17.52 6.13 2.17
CA ASP A 162 16.44 6.22 1.16
C ASP A 162 16.96 6.34 -0.27
N LEU A 163 17.93 7.23 -0.53
CA LEU A 163 18.46 7.41 -1.88
C LEU A 163 19.18 6.17 -2.40
N ARG A 164 19.93 5.48 -1.54
CA ARG A 164 20.58 4.22 -1.88
C ARG A 164 19.57 3.13 -2.19
N ARG A 165 18.49 3.08 -1.39
CA ARG A 165 17.39 2.13 -1.60
C ARG A 165 16.65 2.42 -2.90
N LEU A 166 16.34 3.69 -3.20
CA LEU A 166 15.69 4.06 -4.46
C LEU A 166 16.55 3.70 -5.68
N ALA A 167 17.87 3.92 -5.61
CA ALA A 167 18.78 3.49 -6.67
C ALA A 167 18.78 1.98 -6.87
N ALA A 168 18.74 1.21 -5.77
CA ALA A 168 18.62 -0.26 -5.84
C ALA A 168 17.28 -0.71 -6.44
N LEU A 169 16.17 -0.07 -6.06
CA LEU A 169 14.85 -0.34 -6.62
C LEU A 169 14.77 -0.01 -8.12
N ASP A 170 15.36 1.11 -8.57
CA ASP A 170 15.43 1.45 -9.99
C ASP A 170 16.21 0.40 -10.78
N ALA A 171 17.34 -0.07 -10.26
CA ALA A 171 18.10 -1.15 -10.87
C ALA A 171 17.30 -2.46 -10.97
N VAL A 172 16.53 -2.82 -9.93
CA VAL A 172 15.62 -3.98 -9.95
C VAL A 172 14.51 -3.77 -10.98
N ALA A 173 13.86 -2.61 -10.99
CA ALA A 173 12.78 -2.28 -11.92
C ALA A 173 13.22 -2.45 -13.39
N ARG A 174 14.43 -1.98 -13.73
CA ARG A 174 15.00 -2.14 -15.09
C ARG A 174 15.28 -3.59 -15.44
N ARG A 175 15.79 -4.41 -14.50
CA ARG A 175 16.08 -5.82 -14.77
C ARG A 175 14.83 -6.67 -14.90
N THR A 176 13.79 -6.35 -14.12
CA THR A 176 12.57 -7.16 -14.05
C THR A 176 11.46 -6.72 -15.01
N GLY A 177 11.59 -5.54 -15.61
CA GLY A 177 10.56 -4.96 -16.49
C GLY A 177 9.34 -4.42 -15.74
N ALA A 178 9.39 -4.30 -14.40
CA ALA A 178 8.34 -3.70 -13.56
C ALA A 178 8.73 -2.25 -13.22
N PRO A 179 8.16 -1.21 -13.88
CA PRO A 179 8.53 0.17 -13.62
C PRO A 179 8.20 0.58 -12.18
N MET A 180 8.97 1.54 -11.65
CA MET A 180 8.69 2.07 -10.32
C MET A 180 7.43 2.93 -10.29
N VAL A 181 6.70 2.88 -9.18
CA VAL A 181 5.61 3.79 -8.85
C VAL A 181 5.86 4.41 -7.47
N ALA A 182 5.80 5.75 -7.41
CA ALA A 182 5.98 6.48 -6.16
C ALA A 182 4.75 6.37 -5.25
N ALA A 183 4.96 6.03 -3.98
CA ALA A 183 3.95 6.02 -2.93
C ALA A 183 4.57 6.46 -1.60
N ASN A 184 3.74 6.82 -0.61
CA ASN A 184 4.24 7.24 0.70
C ASN A 184 3.94 6.25 1.83
N ASP A 185 3.38 5.08 1.53
CA ASP A 185 3.02 4.02 2.50
C ASP A 185 2.27 4.60 3.72
N VAL A 186 1.18 5.30 3.42
CA VAL A 186 0.45 6.16 4.35
C VAL A 186 -0.27 5.34 5.42
N LEU A 187 -0.07 5.67 6.69
CA LEU A 187 -0.74 5.09 7.86
C LEU A 187 -1.74 6.04 8.52
N TYR A 188 -1.62 7.35 8.25
CA TYR A 188 -2.48 8.39 8.81
C TYR A 188 -2.54 9.61 7.89
N HIS A 189 -3.59 10.43 8.04
CA HIS A 189 -3.83 11.56 7.15
C HIS A 189 -2.90 12.77 7.42
N GLY A 190 -2.43 12.95 8.67
CA GLY A 190 -1.54 14.04 9.06
C GLY A 190 -0.57 13.63 10.17
N PRO A 191 0.58 14.32 10.33
CA PRO A 191 1.64 13.94 11.27
C PRO A 191 1.20 13.96 12.74
N GLU A 192 0.18 14.72 13.09
CA GLU A 192 -0.41 14.79 14.44
C GLU A 192 -1.04 13.48 14.91
N ARG A 193 -1.29 12.54 13.98
CA ARG A 193 -1.80 11.18 14.27
C ARG A 193 -0.71 10.20 14.68
N ARG A 194 0.55 10.61 14.61
CA ARG A 194 1.68 9.75 14.98
C ARG A 194 1.56 9.16 16.40
N PRO A 195 1.20 9.91 17.46
CA PRO A 195 1.05 9.33 18.79
C PRO A 195 0.00 8.22 18.85
N LEU A 196 -1.12 8.37 18.14
CA LEU A 196 -2.13 7.32 18.03
C LEU A 196 -1.58 6.08 17.33
N GLN A 197 -0.82 6.27 16.24
CA GLN A 197 -0.17 5.16 15.52
C GLN A 197 0.79 4.39 16.42
N ASP A 198 1.54 5.07 17.28
CA ASP A 198 2.46 4.45 18.22
C ASP A 198 1.71 3.59 19.24
N VAL A 199 0.59 4.10 19.79
CA VAL A 199 -0.29 3.32 20.67
C VAL A 199 -0.85 2.08 19.97
N LEU A 200 -1.34 2.21 18.73
CA LEU A 200 -1.84 1.07 17.94
C LEU A 200 -0.75 0.03 17.71
N THR A 201 0.48 0.47 17.45
CA THR A 201 1.64 -0.41 17.31
C THR A 201 1.93 -1.15 18.63
N CYS A 202 1.94 -0.45 19.77
CA CYS A 202 2.15 -1.07 21.08
C CYS A 202 1.08 -2.12 21.41
N VAL A 203 -0.19 -1.83 21.12
CA VAL A 203 -1.29 -2.81 21.29
C VAL A 203 -1.07 -4.04 20.41
N ARG A 204 -0.69 -3.85 19.15
CA ARG A 204 -0.40 -4.97 18.22
C ARG A 204 0.77 -5.81 18.68
N GLU A 205 1.86 -5.17 19.11
CA GLU A 205 3.10 -5.82 19.53
C GLU A 205 3.06 -6.29 21.00
N LYS A 206 1.94 -6.04 21.71
CA LYS A 206 1.71 -6.41 23.11
C LYS A 206 2.83 -5.90 24.03
N CYS A 207 3.23 -4.65 23.87
CA CYS A 207 4.24 -3.98 24.69
C CYS A 207 3.74 -2.61 25.17
N VAL A 208 4.38 -2.06 26.19
CA VAL A 208 4.19 -0.67 26.62
C VAL A 208 5.07 0.26 25.79
N ILE A 209 4.72 1.54 25.71
CA ILE A 209 5.40 2.49 24.82
C ILE A 209 6.87 2.68 25.18
N GLN A 210 7.22 2.56 26.47
CA GLN A 210 8.59 2.68 26.96
C GLN A 210 9.49 1.55 26.44
N ASP A 211 8.92 0.37 26.18
CA ASP A 211 9.63 -0.83 25.71
C ASP A 211 9.49 -1.05 24.20
N ALA A 212 8.79 -0.16 23.50
CA ALA A 212 8.50 -0.33 22.07
C ALA A 212 9.76 -0.21 21.18
N GLY A 213 10.65 0.74 21.51
CA GLY A 213 11.93 0.89 20.83
C GLY A 213 11.77 1.01 19.30
N LEU A 214 12.53 0.20 18.57
CA LEU A 214 12.52 0.15 17.10
C LEU A 214 11.25 -0.48 16.47
N ARG A 215 10.28 -0.89 17.26
CA ARG A 215 8.96 -1.33 16.73
C ARG A 215 8.10 -0.15 16.28
N LEU A 216 8.41 1.06 16.80
CA LEU A 216 7.77 2.28 16.37
C LEU A 216 8.37 2.78 15.04
N GLU A 217 7.59 3.54 14.30
CA GLU A 217 8.10 4.21 13.10
C GLU A 217 9.21 5.20 13.48
N ALA A 218 10.24 5.34 12.64
CA ALA A 218 11.38 6.21 12.94
C ALA A 218 11.02 7.70 13.01
N ASN A 219 9.95 8.11 12.31
CA ASN A 219 9.49 9.49 12.21
C ASN A 219 7.98 9.54 11.93
N ALA A 220 7.42 10.75 11.72
CA ALA A 220 6.00 10.96 11.44
C ALA A 220 5.68 11.07 9.94
N GLU A 221 6.58 10.62 9.04
CA GLU A 221 6.49 10.93 7.61
C GLU A 221 5.52 10.05 6.81
N ARG A 222 4.94 9.02 7.45
CA ARG A 222 3.96 8.14 6.79
C ARG A 222 2.54 8.74 6.81
N HIS A 223 2.46 10.03 6.45
CA HIS A 223 1.20 10.77 6.26
C HIS A 223 1.01 11.15 4.79
N LEU A 224 -0.20 11.61 4.43
CA LEU A 224 -0.47 12.12 3.09
C LEU A 224 0.39 13.36 2.81
N LYS A 225 0.96 13.44 1.60
CA LYS A 225 1.79 14.54 1.15
C LYS A 225 1.19 15.21 -0.10
N PRO A 226 1.36 16.53 -0.24
CA PRO A 226 0.90 17.23 -1.44
C PRO A 226 1.71 16.81 -2.69
N PRO A 227 1.14 16.94 -3.91
CA PRO A 227 1.80 16.56 -5.15
C PRO A 227 3.18 17.20 -5.36
N ALA A 228 3.35 18.46 -4.96
CA ALA A 228 4.64 19.16 -5.07
C ALA A 228 5.74 18.50 -4.22
N GLU A 229 5.40 18.04 -3.01
CA GLU A 229 6.35 17.36 -2.13
C GLU A 229 6.70 15.98 -2.69
N MET A 230 5.72 15.20 -3.17
CA MET A 230 6.00 13.92 -3.80
C MET A 230 6.87 14.08 -5.06
N ALA A 231 6.59 15.08 -5.90
CA ALA A 231 7.44 15.40 -7.05
C ALA A 231 8.88 15.76 -6.63
N ARG A 232 9.06 16.52 -5.54
CA ARG A 232 10.39 16.85 -5.00
C ARG A 232 11.12 15.60 -4.50
N LEU A 233 10.40 14.71 -3.79
CA LEU A 233 11.00 13.49 -3.23
C LEU A 233 11.52 12.53 -4.30
N PHE A 234 10.86 12.47 -5.45
CA PHE A 234 11.16 11.55 -6.53
C PHE A 234 11.70 12.25 -7.79
N ALA A 235 12.21 13.50 -7.68
CA ALA A 235 12.65 14.29 -8.82
C ALA A 235 13.79 13.67 -9.65
N ALA A 236 14.55 12.74 -9.10
CA ALA A 236 15.65 12.05 -9.79
C ALA A 236 15.24 10.71 -10.44
N TRP A 237 13.95 10.33 -10.36
CA TRP A 237 13.44 9.00 -10.77
C TRP A 237 12.28 9.03 -11.74
#